data_1d0ce5389986e29d190dedadb58da678
#
_entry.id   1d0ce5389986e29d190dedadb58da678
#
_cell.length_a   1.000
_cell.length_b   1.000
_cell.length_c   1.000
_cell.angle_alpha   90.00
_cell.angle_beta   90.00
_cell.angle_gamma   90.00
#
_symmetry.space_group_name_H-M   'P 1'
#
loop_
_entity.id
_entity.type
_entity.pdbx_description
1 polymer ?
#
loop_
_entity_poly.entity_id
_entity_poly.type
_entity_poly.pdbx_seq_one_letter_code
_entity_poly.pdbx_strand_id
1 'polypeptide(L)'
;KALVMVSLAVALGLGLAQMLQVRKAPPSAPYVNVSEALKGALPNFIPGLGTPYVDPSTLPEGPFLAYDRAGNLVKVVFMVPLKKLNESHKYVDIGTKTLRALGITRIDHVNLIPSGPHPGVSEPHYHIELVLVSVDQERKVLEGEPY
;
A
#
# COMPACT_ATOMS: atom_id res chain seq x y z
N LYS A 1 -30.59 -23.37 15.73
CA LYS A 1 -30.00 -22.09 16.26
C LYS A 1 -28.49 -22.17 16.48
N ALA A 2 -27.93 -23.35 16.83
CA ALA A 2 -26.48 -23.52 17.05
C ALA A 2 -25.66 -23.44 15.76
N LEU A 3 -26.22 -23.88 14.61
CA LEU A 3 -25.50 -23.88 13.32
C LEU A 3 -25.17 -22.48 12.80
N VAL A 4 -26.06 -21.51 13.05
CA VAL A 4 -25.87 -20.08 12.62
C VAL A 4 -24.76 -19.43 13.43
N MET A 5 -24.63 -19.74 14.70
CA MET A 5 -23.58 -19.16 15.57
C MET A 5 -22.18 -19.68 15.21
N VAL A 6 -22.03 -20.95 14.84
CA VAL A 6 -20.74 -21.51 14.41
C VAL A 6 -20.27 -20.89 13.09
N SER A 7 -21.18 -20.68 12.13
CA SER A 7 -20.84 -20.05 10.85
C SER A 7 -20.38 -18.60 11.00
N LEU A 8 -20.98 -17.84 11.93
CA LEU A 8 -20.59 -16.45 12.18
C LEU A 8 -19.20 -16.36 12.85
N ALA A 9 -18.91 -17.24 13.80
CA ALA A 9 -17.62 -17.29 14.48
C ALA A 9 -16.48 -17.67 13.52
N VAL A 10 -16.70 -18.59 12.60
CA VAL A 10 -15.71 -18.98 11.56
C VAL A 10 -15.47 -17.83 10.58
N ALA A 11 -16.50 -17.13 10.13
CA ALA A 11 -16.36 -16.00 9.23
C ALA A 11 -15.61 -14.82 9.87
N LEU A 12 -15.88 -14.53 11.14
CA LEU A 12 -15.14 -13.52 11.92
C LEU A 12 -13.68 -13.90 12.14
N GLY A 13 -13.39 -15.17 12.41
CA GLY A 13 -12.03 -15.67 12.61
C GLY A 13 -11.19 -15.59 11.32
N LEU A 14 -11.74 -15.93 10.18
CA LEU A 14 -11.09 -15.82 8.88
C LEU A 14 -10.82 -14.37 8.49
N GLY A 15 -11.75 -13.46 8.73
CA GLY A 15 -11.60 -12.03 8.47
C GLY A 15 -10.48 -11.41 9.32
N LEU A 16 -10.40 -11.73 10.61
CA LEU A 16 -9.33 -11.28 11.51
C LEU A 16 -7.96 -11.83 11.11
N ALA A 17 -7.88 -13.10 10.71
CA ALA A 17 -6.64 -13.71 10.26
C ALA A 17 -6.12 -13.05 8.98
N GLN A 18 -6.99 -12.73 8.01
CA GLN A 18 -6.62 -12.00 6.80
C GLN A 18 -6.15 -10.57 7.09
N MET A 19 -6.83 -9.85 8.01
CA MET A 19 -6.42 -8.51 8.42
C MET A 19 -5.05 -8.49 9.10
N LEU A 20 -4.74 -9.48 9.92
CA LEU A 20 -3.42 -9.61 10.56
C LEU A 20 -2.33 -9.96 9.55
N GLN A 21 -2.66 -10.75 8.52
CA GLN A 21 -1.72 -11.20 7.50
C GLN A 21 -1.27 -10.08 6.56
N VAL A 22 -2.13 -9.07 6.33
CA VAL A 22 -1.76 -7.90 5.51
C VAL A 22 -0.86 -6.92 6.28
N ARG A 23 -0.94 -6.86 7.59
CA ARG A 23 -0.09 -5.98 8.41
C ARG A 23 1.36 -6.44 8.52
N LYS A 24 1.66 -7.66 8.05
CA LYS A 24 3.00 -8.24 8.01
C LYS A 24 3.34 -8.73 6.59
N ALA A 25 4.56 -8.43 6.16
CA ALA A 25 5.10 -8.94 4.91
C ALA A 25 5.53 -10.43 5.06
N PRO A 26 5.39 -11.23 3.99
CA PRO A 26 4.70 -10.89 2.75
C PRO A 26 3.18 -10.88 2.92
N PRO A 27 2.46 -9.95 2.27
CA PRO A 27 1.00 -10.01 2.27
C PRO A 27 0.50 -11.22 1.46
N SER A 28 -0.74 -11.65 1.73
CA SER A 28 -1.36 -12.72 0.95
C SER A 28 -1.66 -12.30 -0.50
N ALA A 29 -1.86 -13.30 -1.37
CA ALA A 29 -2.37 -13.04 -2.72
C ALA A 29 -3.61 -12.13 -2.69
N PRO A 30 -3.79 -11.25 -3.69
CA PRO A 30 -3.08 -11.20 -4.98
C PRO A 30 -1.79 -10.36 -4.99
N TYR A 31 -1.33 -9.85 -3.85
CA TYR A 31 -0.15 -8.98 -3.77
C TYR A 31 1.14 -9.73 -4.08
N VAL A 32 1.97 -9.14 -4.93
CA VAL A 32 3.31 -9.62 -5.29
C VAL A 32 4.35 -8.56 -4.97
N ASN A 33 5.58 -9.00 -4.66
CA ASN A 33 6.70 -8.09 -4.44
C ASN A 33 7.05 -7.35 -5.75
N VAL A 34 7.16 -6.02 -5.70
CA VAL A 34 7.41 -5.19 -6.90
C VAL A 34 8.79 -5.45 -7.50
N SER A 35 9.82 -5.62 -6.68
CA SER A 35 11.17 -5.94 -7.18
C SER A 35 11.19 -7.27 -7.94
N GLU A 36 10.54 -8.30 -7.41
CA GLU A 36 10.42 -9.61 -8.06
C GLU A 36 9.63 -9.51 -9.36
N ALA A 37 8.48 -8.80 -9.36
CA ALA A 37 7.65 -8.59 -10.55
C ALA A 37 8.42 -7.85 -11.66
N LEU A 38 9.31 -6.93 -11.29
CA LEU A 38 10.17 -6.17 -12.21
C LEU A 38 11.54 -6.81 -12.44
N LYS A 39 11.72 -8.08 -12.04
CA LYS A 39 12.97 -8.85 -12.22
C LYS A 39 14.21 -8.13 -11.70
N GLY A 40 14.09 -7.45 -10.57
CA GLY A 40 15.17 -6.73 -9.92
C GLY A 40 15.51 -5.36 -10.51
N ALA A 41 14.68 -4.82 -11.42
CA ALA A 41 14.90 -3.47 -11.98
C ALA A 41 14.76 -2.36 -10.92
N LEU A 42 14.06 -2.64 -9.81
CA LEU A 42 14.05 -1.83 -8.59
C LEU A 42 14.62 -2.66 -7.42
N PRO A 43 15.31 -2.04 -6.47
CA PRO A 43 15.74 -2.74 -5.26
C PRO A 43 14.53 -3.21 -4.43
N ASN A 44 14.70 -4.30 -3.67
CA ASN A 44 13.64 -4.85 -2.83
C ASN A 44 13.18 -3.87 -1.75
N PHE A 45 14.12 -3.12 -1.17
CA PHE A 45 13.85 -2.05 -0.21
C PHE A 45 14.34 -0.73 -0.77
N ILE A 46 13.45 0.25 -0.81
CA ILE A 46 13.72 1.62 -1.31
C ILE A 46 13.67 2.56 -0.11
N PRO A 47 14.78 3.25 0.25
CA PRO A 47 14.76 4.23 1.34
C PRO A 47 13.65 5.26 1.13
N GLY A 48 12.90 5.57 2.20
CA GLY A 48 11.75 6.46 2.14
C GLY A 48 10.44 5.82 1.64
N LEU A 49 10.51 4.69 0.90
CA LEU A 49 9.32 3.94 0.46
C LEU A 49 9.15 2.63 1.23
N GLY A 50 10.22 1.89 1.46
CA GLY A 50 10.19 0.55 2.03
C GLY A 50 10.19 -0.57 0.99
N THR A 51 9.66 -1.73 1.35
CA THR A 51 9.47 -2.88 0.45
C THR A 51 8.04 -2.86 -0.09
N PRO A 52 7.82 -2.53 -1.38
CA PRO A 52 6.50 -2.40 -1.95
C PRO A 52 5.95 -3.74 -2.47
N TYR A 53 4.67 -3.97 -2.23
CA TYR A 53 3.86 -5.04 -2.81
C TYR A 53 2.65 -4.47 -3.52
N VAL A 54 2.23 -5.07 -4.63
CA VAL A 54 1.11 -4.59 -5.45
C VAL A 54 0.29 -5.77 -5.97
N ASP A 55 -1.02 -5.57 -6.11
CA ASP A 55 -1.86 -6.43 -6.96
C ASP A 55 -1.58 -6.06 -8.43
N PRO A 56 -1.04 -6.98 -9.25
CA PRO A 56 -0.71 -6.66 -10.65
C PRO A 56 -1.88 -6.13 -11.48
N SER A 57 -3.12 -6.50 -11.12
CA SER A 57 -4.32 -6.03 -11.82
C SER A 57 -4.62 -4.55 -11.63
N THR A 58 -3.98 -3.90 -10.63
CA THR A 58 -4.19 -2.48 -10.30
C THR A 58 -3.10 -1.56 -10.86
N LEU A 59 -2.12 -2.12 -11.55
CA LEU A 59 -1.02 -1.32 -12.13
C LEU A 59 -1.53 -0.37 -13.23
N PRO A 60 -0.91 0.80 -13.38
CA PRO A 60 0.22 1.32 -12.58
C PRO A 60 -0.17 2.10 -11.32
N GLU A 61 -1.44 2.32 -11.04
CA GLU A 61 -1.91 3.26 -10.02
C GLU A 61 -1.88 2.67 -8.59
N GLY A 62 -1.88 1.34 -8.43
CA GLY A 62 -1.91 0.69 -7.13
C GLY A 62 -3.33 0.42 -6.60
N PRO A 63 -3.49 0.08 -5.33
CA PRO A 63 -2.60 0.42 -4.20
C PRO A 63 -1.33 -0.41 -4.11
N PHE A 64 -0.26 0.23 -3.65
CA PHE A 64 0.97 -0.41 -3.22
C PHE A 64 1.00 -0.48 -1.69
N LEU A 65 1.33 -1.64 -1.14
CA LEU A 65 1.51 -1.84 0.29
C LEU A 65 3.02 -1.75 0.58
N ALA A 66 3.43 -0.79 1.39
CA ALA A 66 4.84 -0.53 1.67
C ALA A 66 5.21 -0.93 3.11
N TYR A 67 6.23 -1.78 3.23
CA TYR A 67 6.65 -2.39 4.49
C TYR A 67 8.06 -1.96 4.88
N ASP A 68 8.29 -1.87 6.20
CA ASP A 68 9.63 -1.69 6.75
C ASP A 68 10.46 -2.98 6.65
N ARG A 69 11.74 -2.92 7.07
CA ARG A 69 12.62 -4.13 7.06
C ARG A 69 12.17 -5.22 8.03
N ALA A 70 11.42 -4.88 9.06
CA ALA A 70 10.83 -5.84 9.98
C ALA A 70 9.52 -6.45 9.46
N GLY A 71 9.10 -6.07 8.25
CA GLY A 71 7.89 -6.54 7.60
C GLY A 71 6.60 -5.95 8.17
N ASN A 72 6.64 -4.79 8.83
CA ASN A 72 5.44 -4.10 9.26
C ASN A 72 4.92 -3.19 8.15
N LEU A 73 3.61 -3.19 7.91
CA LEU A 73 2.98 -2.26 6.99
C LEU A 73 3.09 -0.82 7.55
N VAL A 74 3.73 0.06 6.79
CA VAL A 74 3.97 1.46 7.16
C VAL A 74 3.04 2.40 6.44
N LYS A 75 2.81 2.18 5.14
CA LYS A 75 1.95 3.05 4.32
C LYS A 75 1.32 2.33 3.15
N VAL A 76 0.25 2.92 2.64
CA VAL A 76 -0.43 2.54 1.40
C VAL A 76 -0.23 3.65 0.39
N VAL A 77 0.30 3.33 -0.79
CA VAL A 77 0.70 4.31 -1.80
C VAL A 77 -0.13 4.15 -3.06
N PHE A 78 -0.59 5.26 -3.62
CA PHE A 78 -1.23 5.34 -4.93
C PHE A 78 -0.38 6.21 -5.85
N MET A 79 -0.23 5.77 -7.10
CA MET A 79 0.46 6.55 -8.14
C MET A 79 -0.59 7.24 -9.03
N VAL A 80 -0.53 8.55 -9.10
CA VAL A 80 -1.46 9.35 -9.92
C VAL A 80 -0.68 9.99 -11.05
N PRO A 81 -0.89 9.58 -12.32
CA PRO A 81 -0.22 10.19 -13.46
C PRO A 81 -0.47 11.69 -13.53
N LEU A 82 0.60 12.47 -13.73
CA LEU A 82 0.51 13.94 -13.77
C LEU A 82 -0.49 14.43 -14.82
N LYS A 83 -0.57 13.75 -15.96
CA LYS A 83 -1.52 14.08 -17.04
C LYS A 83 -2.99 13.93 -16.63
N LYS A 84 -3.28 13.17 -15.56
CA LYS A 84 -4.64 12.99 -15.01
C LYS A 84 -5.00 14.06 -13.95
N LEU A 85 -4.04 14.86 -13.51
CA LEU A 85 -4.29 15.97 -12.58
C LEU A 85 -4.74 17.21 -13.35
N ASN A 86 -5.98 17.20 -13.79
CA ASN A 86 -6.61 18.29 -14.56
C ASN A 86 -8.09 18.43 -14.17
N GLU A 87 -8.74 19.47 -14.66
CA GLU A 87 -10.13 19.80 -14.30
C GLU A 87 -11.17 18.74 -14.71
N SER A 88 -10.85 17.89 -15.69
CA SER A 88 -11.75 16.85 -16.20
C SER A 88 -11.66 15.53 -15.43
N HIS A 89 -10.67 15.36 -14.55
CA HIS A 89 -10.45 14.12 -13.82
C HIS A 89 -10.46 14.34 -12.30
N LYS A 90 -11.34 13.63 -11.60
CA LYS A 90 -11.47 13.73 -10.15
C LYS A 90 -11.01 12.44 -9.50
N TYR A 91 -10.18 12.56 -8.48
CA TYR A 91 -9.86 11.46 -7.55
C TYR A 91 -10.64 11.69 -6.26
N VAL A 92 -11.62 10.84 -6.00
CA VAL A 92 -12.49 10.92 -4.81
C VAL A 92 -12.33 9.66 -4.00
N ASP A 93 -12.35 9.79 -2.67
CA ASP A 93 -12.25 8.68 -1.72
C ASP A 93 -11.02 7.77 -1.93
N ILE A 94 -9.88 8.38 -2.30
CA ILE A 94 -8.64 7.63 -2.52
C ILE A 94 -8.30 6.81 -1.29
N GLY A 95 -8.16 5.49 -1.50
CA GLY A 95 -7.78 4.57 -0.45
C GLY A 95 -8.91 4.07 0.43
N THR A 96 -10.09 4.68 0.46
CA THR A 96 -11.19 4.28 1.37
C THR A 96 -11.54 2.80 1.23
N LYS A 97 -11.72 2.31 0.00
CA LYS A 97 -12.02 0.90 -0.27
C LYS A 97 -10.87 -0.01 0.19
N THR A 98 -9.64 0.35 -0.14
CA THR A 98 -8.44 -0.40 0.24
C THR A 98 -8.28 -0.44 1.75
N LEU A 99 -8.31 0.70 2.43
CA LEU A 99 -8.15 0.77 3.88
C LEU A 99 -9.20 -0.07 4.60
N ARG A 100 -10.45 -0.02 4.17
CA ARG A 100 -11.53 -0.87 4.72
C ARG A 100 -11.26 -2.36 4.51
N ALA A 101 -10.86 -2.75 3.29
CA ALA A 101 -10.54 -4.14 2.98
C ALA A 101 -9.35 -4.67 3.81
N LEU A 102 -8.39 -3.81 4.12
CA LEU A 102 -7.21 -4.12 4.94
C LEU A 102 -7.47 -3.99 6.45
N GLY A 103 -8.70 -3.61 6.87
CA GLY A 103 -9.02 -3.37 8.27
C GLY A 103 -8.24 -2.21 8.90
N ILE A 104 -7.83 -1.24 8.08
CA ILE A 104 -7.13 -0.02 8.52
C ILE A 104 -8.19 1.03 8.81
N THR A 105 -8.29 1.43 10.08
CA THR A 105 -9.30 2.39 10.55
C THR A 105 -8.75 3.78 10.79
N ARG A 106 -7.41 3.94 10.74
CA ARG A 106 -6.73 5.19 11.02
C ARG A 106 -5.48 5.33 10.14
N ILE A 107 -5.31 6.51 9.58
CA ILE A 107 -4.05 7.01 9.01
C ILE A 107 -3.52 8.11 9.96
N ASP A 108 -2.22 8.28 10.00
CA ASP A 108 -1.57 9.34 10.77
C ASP A 108 -1.51 10.63 9.95
N HIS A 109 -0.94 10.54 8.76
CA HIS A 109 -0.81 11.67 7.84
C HIS A 109 -0.79 11.22 6.38
N VAL A 110 -0.83 12.19 5.47
CA VAL A 110 -0.78 11.97 4.01
C VAL A 110 0.38 12.76 3.43
N ASN A 111 1.20 12.10 2.62
CA ASN A 111 2.22 12.73 1.79
C ASN A 111 1.75 12.81 0.34
N LEU A 112 2.08 13.89 -0.36
CA LEU A 112 1.90 14.06 -1.79
C LEU A 112 3.26 14.39 -2.40
N ILE A 113 3.85 13.44 -3.12
CA ILE A 113 5.25 13.53 -3.55
C ILE A 113 5.34 13.38 -5.07
N PRO A 114 5.94 14.36 -5.79
CA PRO A 114 6.18 14.22 -7.21
C PRO A 114 7.30 13.21 -7.47
N SER A 115 7.09 12.35 -8.47
CA SER A 115 8.07 11.37 -8.93
C SER A 115 8.21 11.42 -10.44
N GLY A 116 9.47 11.32 -10.92
CA GLY A 116 9.76 11.15 -12.34
C GLY A 116 9.50 9.71 -12.81
N PRO A 117 9.71 9.44 -14.12
CA PRO A 117 9.64 8.09 -14.66
C PRO A 117 10.67 7.17 -13.97
N HIS A 118 10.26 5.95 -13.69
CA HIS A 118 11.13 4.90 -13.14
C HIS A 118 10.69 3.50 -13.65
N PRO A 119 11.46 2.43 -13.41
CA PRO A 119 11.06 1.08 -13.80
C PRO A 119 9.64 0.74 -13.32
N GLY A 120 8.80 0.27 -14.25
CA GLY A 120 7.38 -0.03 -14.03
C GLY A 120 6.42 1.14 -14.23
N VAL A 121 6.89 2.40 -14.23
CA VAL A 121 6.07 3.60 -14.48
C VAL A 121 6.82 4.57 -15.40
N SER A 122 6.43 4.63 -16.66
CA SER A 122 7.11 5.43 -17.69
C SER A 122 6.74 6.92 -17.73
N GLU A 123 5.80 7.34 -16.89
CA GLU A 123 5.26 8.70 -16.90
C GLU A 123 5.54 9.43 -15.59
N PRO A 124 5.72 10.77 -15.61
CA PRO A 124 5.72 11.57 -14.39
C PRO A 124 4.40 11.40 -13.64
N HIS A 125 4.47 11.25 -12.33
CA HIS A 125 3.31 10.98 -11.49
C HIS A 125 3.51 11.54 -10.08
N TYR A 126 2.45 11.54 -9.28
CA TYR A 126 2.50 11.79 -7.85
C TYR A 126 2.29 10.49 -7.08
N HIS A 127 3.03 10.33 -6.00
CA HIS A 127 2.70 9.38 -4.95
C HIS A 127 1.76 10.07 -3.97
N ILE A 128 0.61 9.46 -3.72
CA ILE A 128 -0.27 9.77 -2.59
C ILE A 128 -0.04 8.67 -1.57
N GLU A 129 0.59 9.02 -0.46
CA GLU A 129 0.98 8.08 0.58
C GLU A 129 0.08 8.25 1.81
N LEU A 130 -0.69 7.22 2.12
CA LEU A 130 -1.51 7.15 3.33
C LEU A 130 -0.68 6.48 4.43
N VAL A 131 -0.09 7.26 5.31
CA VAL A 131 0.90 6.79 6.29
C VAL A 131 0.21 6.37 7.60
N LEU A 132 0.63 5.23 8.14
CA LEU A 132 0.00 4.57 9.30
C LEU A 132 0.76 4.79 10.61
N VAL A 133 1.94 5.35 10.53
CA VAL A 133 2.84 5.64 11.66
C VAL A 133 3.13 7.13 11.73
N SER A 134 3.70 7.63 12.83
CA SER A 134 4.06 9.05 12.95
C SER A 134 5.17 9.45 11.96
N VAL A 135 5.28 10.74 11.66
CA VAL A 135 6.30 11.29 10.75
C VAL A 135 7.72 10.85 11.13
N ASP A 136 8.07 10.95 12.41
CA ASP A 136 9.41 10.55 12.88
C ASP A 136 9.62 9.04 12.75
N GLN A 137 8.60 8.24 13.01
CA GLN A 137 8.67 6.79 12.87
C GLN A 137 8.78 6.40 11.40
N GLU A 138 8.05 7.03 10.48
CA GLU A 138 8.15 6.79 9.04
C GLU A 138 9.60 6.94 8.57
N ARG A 139 10.22 8.09 8.84
CA ARG A 139 11.62 8.38 8.47
C ARG A 139 12.60 7.36 9.04
N LYS A 140 12.39 6.98 10.31
CA LYS A 140 13.25 6.02 11.00
C LYS A 140 13.16 4.62 10.41
N VAL A 141 11.94 4.08 10.22
CA VAL A 141 11.76 2.68 9.79
C VAL A 141 11.90 2.50 8.29
N LEU A 142 11.73 3.57 7.51
CA LEU A 142 11.95 3.57 6.06
C LEU A 142 13.33 4.12 5.66
N GLU A 143 14.17 4.49 6.63
CA GLU A 143 15.57 4.88 6.41
C GLU A 143 15.76 6.07 5.46
N GLY A 144 14.82 7.02 5.46
CA GLY A 144 14.88 8.19 4.58
C GLY A 144 13.64 9.06 4.61
N GLU A 145 13.73 10.18 3.88
CA GLU A 145 12.60 11.05 3.61
C GLU A 145 11.57 10.33 2.72
N PRO A 146 10.28 10.69 2.76
CA PRO A 146 9.25 10.14 1.90
C PRO A 146 9.66 10.16 0.41
N TYR A 147 9.35 9.07 -0.28
CA TYR A 147 9.85 8.79 -1.63
C TYR A 147 8.81 9.06 -2.70
#